data_25b5be05029ab35073073013d6d98366
#
_entry.id   25b5be05029ab35073073013d6d98366
#
_cell.length_a   1.000
_cell.length_b   1.000
_cell.length_c   1.000
_cell.angle_alpha   90.00
_cell.angle_beta   90.00
_cell.angle_gamma   90.00
#
_symmetry.space_group_name_H-M   'P 1'
#
loop_
_entity.id
_entity.type
_entity.pdbx_description
1 polymer ?
#
loop_
_entity_poly.entity_id
_entity_poly.type
_entity_poly.pdbx_seq_one_letter_code
_entity_poly.pdbx_strand_id
1 'polypeptide(L)'
;TLLRLVAGINTPSEGKIHKPKSCKIGFLTQDIKIDSQLSVFEYLNQSNPELTHLRSELDRVNNELVQREDYESRAYFDLLDLLNDLNHSFNLHDGYSWEEKIATTLKGLGFSDEELNQRLNTFSGGWKMRAELAKILVNQPDIILLDEPTNHLDIISISWLENYLQKFEGCLL
;
A
#
# COMPACT_ATOMS: atom_id res chain seq x y z
N THR A 1 -0.92 -1.75 -25.21
CA THR A 1 0.37 -1.15 -25.68
C THR A 1 0.51 0.30 -25.22
N LEU A 2 -0.52 1.17 -25.38
CA LEU A 2 -0.48 2.58 -24.96
C LEU A 2 -0.19 2.74 -23.46
N LEU A 3 -0.89 2.01 -22.59
CA LEU A 3 -0.70 2.06 -21.15
C LEU A 3 0.76 1.75 -20.74
N ARG A 4 1.38 0.76 -21.37
CA ARG A 4 2.80 0.40 -21.12
C ARG A 4 3.77 1.50 -21.57
N LEU A 5 3.44 2.26 -22.61
CA LEU A 5 4.22 3.43 -23.05
C LEU A 5 4.11 4.56 -22.02
N VAL A 6 2.89 4.88 -21.56
CA VAL A 6 2.66 5.91 -20.53
C VAL A 6 3.31 5.55 -19.20
N ALA A 7 3.23 4.26 -18.80
CA ALA A 7 3.91 3.74 -17.61
C ALA A 7 5.45 3.80 -17.71
N GLY A 8 6.00 3.97 -18.91
CA GLY A 8 7.46 3.98 -19.16
C GLY A 8 8.09 2.58 -19.18
N ILE A 9 7.28 1.53 -19.32
CA ILE A 9 7.75 0.13 -19.44
C ILE A 9 8.29 -0.10 -20.86
N ASN A 10 7.62 0.47 -21.87
CA ASN A 10 8.06 0.42 -23.25
C ASN A 10 8.54 1.80 -23.70
N THR A 11 9.48 1.81 -24.64
CA THR A 11 9.93 3.03 -25.34
C THR A 11 9.12 3.24 -26.62
N PRO A 12 8.68 4.46 -26.94
CA PRO A 12 8.00 4.74 -28.20
C PRO A 12 8.95 4.57 -29.37
N SER A 13 8.45 4.05 -30.50
CA SER A 13 9.22 3.94 -31.76
C SER A 13 9.56 5.31 -32.34
N GLU A 14 8.65 6.27 -32.19
CA GLU A 14 8.82 7.66 -32.59
C GLU A 14 8.17 8.60 -31.55
N GLY A 15 8.67 9.82 -31.46
CA GLY A 15 8.18 10.82 -30.54
C GLY A 15 8.74 10.69 -29.13
N LYS A 16 8.17 11.46 -28.20
CA LYS A 16 8.58 11.50 -26.78
C LYS A 16 7.35 11.62 -25.88
N ILE A 17 7.40 10.95 -24.75
CA ILE A 17 6.40 11.10 -23.68
C ILE A 17 6.96 12.08 -22.66
N HIS A 18 6.22 13.16 -22.40
CA HIS A 18 6.58 14.15 -21.40
C HIS A 18 5.67 14.00 -20.19
N LYS A 19 6.26 13.79 -19.01
CA LYS A 19 5.55 13.77 -17.73
C LYS A 19 6.37 14.53 -16.68
N PRO A 20 5.72 15.14 -15.66
CA PRO A 20 6.43 15.73 -14.53
C PRO A 20 7.28 14.66 -13.82
N LYS A 21 8.47 15.05 -13.33
CA LYS A 21 9.38 14.10 -12.65
C LYS A 21 8.78 13.54 -11.35
N SER A 22 7.94 14.32 -10.67
CA SER A 22 7.27 13.93 -9.43
C SER A 22 5.99 13.11 -9.64
N CYS A 23 5.52 12.94 -10.90
CA CYS A 23 4.27 12.25 -11.20
C CYS A 23 4.37 10.76 -10.86
N LYS A 24 3.55 10.32 -9.91
CA LYS A 24 3.41 8.92 -9.49
C LYS A 24 2.39 8.23 -10.39
N ILE A 25 2.78 7.10 -10.97
CA ILE A 25 1.91 6.29 -11.85
C ILE A 25 1.65 4.95 -11.19
N GLY A 26 0.39 4.61 -10.99
CA GLY A 26 -0.06 3.26 -10.65
C GLY A 26 -0.49 2.52 -11.93
N PHE A 27 0.09 1.38 -12.20
CA PHE A 27 -0.26 0.59 -13.39
C PHE A 27 -0.59 -0.84 -13.03
N LEU A 28 -1.83 -1.25 -13.27
CA LEU A 28 -2.28 -2.63 -13.14
C LEU A 28 -2.07 -3.35 -14.48
N THR A 29 -1.19 -4.36 -14.46
CA THR A 29 -0.93 -5.22 -15.63
C THR A 29 -1.74 -6.50 -15.55
N GLN A 30 -2.10 -7.11 -16.69
CA GLN A 30 -2.83 -8.39 -16.74
C GLN A 30 -2.00 -9.58 -16.21
N ASP A 31 -0.68 -9.57 -16.42
CA ASP A 31 0.23 -10.65 -16.02
C ASP A 31 0.92 -10.29 -14.69
N ILE A 32 0.29 -10.64 -13.58
CA ILE A 32 0.86 -10.44 -12.24
C ILE A 32 1.44 -11.74 -11.73
N LYS A 33 2.76 -11.77 -11.52
CA LYS A 33 3.47 -12.87 -10.85
C LYS A 33 3.91 -12.39 -9.48
N ILE A 34 3.03 -12.52 -8.49
CA ILE A 34 3.39 -12.25 -7.10
C ILE A 34 3.68 -13.59 -6.42
N ASP A 35 4.93 -13.77 -6.00
CA ASP A 35 5.35 -14.86 -5.13
C ASP A 35 5.88 -14.24 -3.83
N SER A 36 4.94 -13.81 -2.97
CA SER A 36 5.26 -13.17 -1.69
C SER A 36 4.82 -14.05 -0.53
N GLN A 37 5.72 -14.27 0.43
CA GLN A 37 5.45 -14.96 1.68
C GLN A 37 4.76 -14.07 2.72
N LEU A 38 4.67 -12.78 2.45
CA LEU A 38 4.00 -11.81 3.30
C LEU A 38 2.49 -12.05 3.32
N SER A 39 1.83 -11.64 4.39
CA SER A 39 0.37 -11.53 4.39
C SER A 39 -0.09 -10.48 3.37
N VAL A 40 -1.38 -10.54 3.02
CA VAL A 40 -1.98 -9.55 2.10
C VAL A 40 -1.80 -8.13 2.67
N PHE A 41 -2.04 -7.95 3.97
CA PHE A 41 -1.88 -6.67 4.65
C PHE A 41 -0.42 -6.18 4.63
N GLU A 42 0.53 -7.03 5.01
CA GLU A 42 1.96 -6.69 5.01
C GLU A 42 2.47 -6.33 3.61
N TYR A 43 1.97 -7.03 2.59
CA TYR A 43 2.33 -6.74 1.20
C TYR A 43 1.95 -5.31 0.77
N LEU A 44 0.76 -4.84 1.17
CA LEU A 44 0.35 -3.46 0.93
C LEU A 44 1.13 -2.48 1.82
N ASN A 45 1.34 -2.83 3.09
CA ASN A 45 2.03 -1.97 4.04
C ASN A 45 3.46 -1.65 3.60
N GLN A 46 4.19 -2.62 3.02
CA GLN A 46 5.53 -2.41 2.46
C GLN A 46 5.57 -1.48 1.25
N SER A 47 4.43 -1.10 0.68
CA SER A 47 4.39 -0.12 -0.41
C SER A 47 4.68 1.31 0.06
N ASN A 48 4.69 1.54 1.37
CA ASN A 48 5.17 2.78 2.00
C ASN A 48 6.36 2.47 2.93
N PRO A 49 7.59 2.48 2.41
CA PRO A 49 8.78 2.11 3.19
C PRO A 49 9.03 3.01 4.40
N GLU A 50 8.67 4.28 4.33
CA GLU A 50 8.85 5.25 5.40
C GLU A 50 7.97 4.89 6.61
N LEU A 51 6.68 4.68 6.39
CA LEU A 51 5.76 4.25 7.45
C LEU A 51 6.11 2.86 7.98
N THR A 52 6.54 1.95 7.11
CA THR A 52 6.99 0.61 7.52
C THR A 52 8.19 0.70 8.46
N HIS A 53 9.15 1.56 8.15
CA HIS A 53 10.32 1.79 9.00
C HIS A 53 9.93 2.42 10.34
N LEU A 54 9.12 3.48 10.34
CA LEU A 54 8.63 4.13 11.56
C LEU A 54 7.87 3.15 12.46
N ARG A 55 7.03 2.28 11.88
CA ARG A 55 6.31 1.25 12.63
C ARG A 55 7.26 0.25 13.27
N SER A 56 8.26 -0.24 12.53
CA SER A 56 9.23 -1.18 13.06
C SER A 56 10.07 -0.60 14.21
N GLU A 57 10.42 0.70 14.14
CA GLU A 57 11.12 1.38 15.23
C GLU A 57 10.22 1.58 16.45
N LEU A 58 8.94 1.94 16.26
CA LEU A 58 7.97 2.00 17.35
C LEU A 58 7.84 0.67 18.08
N ASP A 59 7.70 -0.43 17.33
CA ASP A 59 7.57 -1.77 17.91
C ASP A 59 8.86 -2.19 18.63
N ARG A 60 10.04 -1.85 18.10
CA ARG A 60 11.34 -2.10 18.74
C ARG A 60 11.45 -1.37 20.09
N VAL A 61 11.17 -0.07 20.10
CA VAL A 61 11.27 0.76 21.31
C VAL A 61 10.25 0.33 22.35
N ASN A 62 9.02 0.03 21.95
CA ASN A 62 8.00 -0.48 22.86
C ASN A 62 8.43 -1.82 23.51
N ASN A 63 8.94 -2.77 22.70
CA ASN A 63 9.42 -4.04 23.22
C ASN A 63 10.62 -3.87 24.17
N GLU A 64 11.53 -2.93 23.89
CA GLU A 64 12.66 -2.63 24.77
C GLU A 64 12.19 -2.05 26.10
N LEU A 65 11.24 -1.11 26.09
CA LEU A 65 10.66 -0.52 27.31
C LEU A 65 9.96 -1.56 28.18
N VAL A 66 9.22 -2.50 27.58
CA VAL A 66 8.53 -3.58 28.32
C VAL A 66 9.50 -4.53 29.04
N GLN A 67 10.72 -4.70 28.52
CA GLN A 67 11.73 -5.60 29.10
C GLN A 67 12.61 -4.94 30.17
N ARG A 68 12.48 -3.61 30.38
CA ARG A 68 13.29 -2.85 31.32
C ARG A 68 12.62 -2.77 32.70
N GLU A 69 13.45 -2.85 33.75
CA GLU A 69 13.03 -2.67 35.14
C GLU A 69 13.65 -1.40 35.77
N ASP A 70 14.55 -0.72 35.05
CA ASP A 70 15.32 0.46 35.52
C ASP A 70 14.60 1.78 35.21
N TYR A 71 13.35 1.92 35.68
CA TYR A 71 12.42 3.03 35.34
C TYR A 71 12.93 4.43 35.71
N GLU A 72 13.93 4.55 36.58
CA GLU A 72 14.51 5.82 36.99
C GLU A 72 15.85 6.12 36.25
N SER A 73 16.29 5.25 35.35
CA SER A 73 17.53 5.48 34.63
C SER A 73 17.38 6.51 33.51
N ARG A 74 18.47 7.23 33.24
CA ARG A 74 18.51 8.15 32.10
C ARG A 74 18.22 7.42 30.78
N ALA A 75 18.70 6.19 30.63
CA ALA A 75 18.47 5.41 29.42
C ALA A 75 17.00 5.04 29.23
N TYR A 76 16.23 4.85 30.31
CA TYR A 76 14.79 4.66 30.23
C TYR A 76 14.07 5.93 29.76
N PHE A 77 14.45 7.10 30.30
CA PHE A 77 13.86 8.37 29.85
C PHE A 77 14.23 8.71 28.40
N ASP A 78 15.47 8.45 27.98
CA ASP A 78 15.89 8.65 26.59
C ASP A 78 15.05 7.79 25.61
N LEU A 79 14.66 6.55 26.01
CA LEU A 79 13.76 5.70 25.22
C LEU A 79 12.31 6.23 25.19
N LEU A 80 11.81 6.81 26.29
CA LEU A 80 10.49 7.42 26.30
C LEU A 80 10.43 8.67 25.38
N ASP A 81 11.48 9.47 25.39
CA ASP A 81 11.58 10.62 24.50
C ASP A 81 11.61 10.16 23.03
N LEU A 82 12.42 9.12 22.72
CA LEU A 82 12.46 8.54 21.39
C LEU A 82 11.09 7.96 20.97
N LEU A 83 10.36 7.29 21.88
CA LEU A 83 9.02 6.79 21.60
C LEU A 83 8.05 7.93 21.24
N ASN A 84 8.12 9.05 21.96
CA ASN A 84 7.30 10.23 21.69
C ASN A 84 7.61 10.83 20.32
N ASP A 85 8.89 10.96 19.96
CA ASP A 85 9.32 11.50 18.67
C ASP A 85 8.89 10.58 17.51
N LEU A 86 9.02 9.26 17.67
CA LEU A 86 8.56 8.28 16.69
C LEU A 86 7.03 8.32 16.51
N ASN A 87 6.26 8.38 17.60
CA ASN A 87 4.81 8.52 17.54
C ASN A 87 4.39 9.83 16.83
N HIS A 88 5.07 10.92 17.14
CA HIS A 88 4.81 12.20 16.49
C HIS A 88 5.09 12.11 14.98
N SER A 89 6.22 11.52 14.57
CA SER A 89 6.58 11.32 13.17
C SER A 89 5.60 10.40 12.47
N PHE A 90 5.17 9.29 13.11
CA PHE A 90 4.20 8.36 12.56
C PHE A 90 2.83 9.03 12.34
N ASN A 91 2.39 9.88 13.27
CA ASN A 91 1.17 10.67 13.13
C ASN A 91 1.26 11.71 12.01
N LEU A 92 2.40 12.42 11.87
CA LEU A 92 2.61 13.40 10.80
C LEU A 92 2.53 12.79 9.40
N HIS A 93 2.89 11.51 9.27
CA HIS A 93 2.81 10.76 8.02
C HIS A 93 1.49 9.98 7.88
N ASP A 94 0.47 10.30 8.68
CA ASP A 94 -0.83 9.63 8.69
C ASP A 94 -0.75 8.10 8.91
N GLY A 95 0.22 7.64 9.71
CA GLY A 95 0.52 6.22 9.88
C GLY A 95 -0.65 5.37 10.35
N TYR A 96 -1.48 5.88 11.28
CA TYR A 96 -2.67 5.17 11.75
C TYR A 96 -3.77 5.13 10.68
N SER A 97 -3.97 6.22 9.94
CA SER A 97 -4.94 6.25 8.84
C SER A 97 -4.49 5.39 7.65
N TRP A 98 -3.18 5.18 7.49
CA TRP A 98 -2.61 4.30 6.47
C TRP A 98 -3.04 2.84 6.66
N GLU A 99 -2.94 2.31 7.88
CA GLU A 99 -3.37 0.94 8.20
C GLU A 99 -4.88 0.76 7.99
N GLU A 100 -5.69 1.74 8.43
CA GLU A 100 -7.13 1.75 8.21
C GLU A 100 -7.48 1.81 6.71
N LYS A 101 -6.74 2.61 5.94
CA LYS A 101 -6.91 2.75 4.50
C LYS A 101 -6.60 1.45 3.77
N ILE A 102 -5.52 0.74 4.16
CA ILE A 102 -5.22 -0.61 3.66
C ILE A 102 -6.39 -1.56 3.92
N ALA A 103 -6.83 -1.66 5.17
CA ALA A 103 -7.91 -2.57 5.56
C ALA A 103 -9.21 -2.26 4.81
N THR A 104 -9.60 -0.98 4.75
CA THR A 104 -10.82 -0.53 4.05
C THR A 104 -10.75 -0.82 2.55
N THR A 105 -9.59 -0.60 1.92
CA THR A 105 -9.42 -0.86 0.48
C THR A 105 -9.47 -2.35 0.18
N LEU A 106 -8.80 -3.18 0.98
CA LEU A 106 -8.82 -4.64 0.82
C LEU A 106 -10.25 -5.20 1.02
N LYS A 107 -10.97 -4.76 2.05
CA LYS A 107 -12.37 -5.14 2.27
C LYS A 107 -13.29 -4.72 1.10
N GLY A 108 -13.07 -3.52 0.58
CA GLY A 108 -13.81 -3.03 -0.60
C GLY A 108 -13.58 -3.88 -1.85
N LEU A 109 -12.41 -4.51 -1.97
CA LEU A 109 -12.07 -5.46 -3.04
C LEU A 109 -12.39 -6.92 -2.69
N GLY A 110 -13.14 -7.15 -1.60
CA GLY A 110 -13.72 -8.44 -1.25
C GLY A 110 -12.93 -9.30 -0.28
N PHE A 111 -11.80 -8.84 0.28
CA PHE A 111 -11.07 -9.58 1.30
C PHE A 111 -11.79 -9.55 2.65
N SER A 112 -11.89 -10.70 3.31
CA SER A 112 -12.37 -10.80 4.70
C SER A 112 -11.27 -10.44 5.71
N ASP A 113 -11.65 -10.18 6.97
CA ASP A 113 -10.70 -9.87 8.04
C ASP A 113 -9.68 -11.00 8.27
N GLU A 114 -10.11 -12.25 8.12
CA GLU A 114 -9.23 -13.41 8.26
C GLU A 114 -8.22 -13.49 7.10
N GLU A 115 -8.64 -13.13 5.89
CA GLU A 115 -7.80 -13.17 4.68
C GLU A 115 -6.72 -12.10 4.68
N LEU A 116 -6.91 -10.97 5.37
CA LEU A 116 -5.89 -9.91 5.48
C LEU A 116 -4.55 -10.45 6.04
N ASN A 117 -4.62 -11.41 6.95
CA ASN A 117 -3.45 -11.99 7.60
C ASN A 117 -2.94 -13.28 6.92
N GLN A 118 -3.60 -13.75 5.87
CA GLN A 118 -3.16 -14.93 5.10
C GLN A 118 -2.05 -14.56 4.13
N ARG A 119 -1.14 -15.52 3.89
CA ARG A 119 -0.02 -15.32 2.97
C ARG A 119 -0.49 -15.15 1.53
N LEU A 120 0.00 -14.13 0.86
CA LEU A 120 -0.42 -13.76 -0.49
C LEU A 120 -0.15 -14.87 -1.52
N ASN A 121 0.90 -15.66 -1.35
CA ASN A 121 1.21 -16.77 -2.27
C ASN A 121 0.16 -17.89 -2.26
N THR A 122 -0.66 -18.02 -1.21
CA THR A 122 -1.72 -19.04 -1.10
C THR A 122 -2.97 -18.70 -1.93
N PHE A 123 -3.09 -17.47 -2.35
CA PHE A 123 -4.24 -16.99 -3.11
C PHE A 123 -4.15 -17.32 -4.61
N SER A 124 -5.31 -17.41 -5.25
CA SER A 124 -5.41 -17.55 -6.71
C SER A 124 -4.91 -16.30 -7.44
N GLY A 125 -4.65 -16.42 -8.75
CA GLY A 125 -4.21 -15.29 -9.57
C GLY A 125 -5.15 -14.09 -9.52
N GLY A 126 -6.47 -14.33 -9.51
CA GLY A 126 -7.47 -13.26 -9.41
C GLY A 126 -7.41 -12.50 -8.08
N TRP A 127 -7.20 -13.19 -6.96
CA TRP A 127 -7.01 -12.57 -5.65
C TRP A 127 -5.70 -11.78 -5.56
N LYS A 128 -4.62 -12.29 -6.15
CA LYS A 128 -3.34 -11.57 -6.26
C LYS A 128 -3.50 -10.28 -7.08
N MET A 129 -4.31 -10.34 -8.16
CA MET A 129 -4.66 -9.16 -8.96
C MET A 129 -5.41 -8.11 -8.11
N ARG A 130 -6.39 -8.54 -7.29
CA ARG A 130 -7.11 -7.64 -6.36
C ARG A 130 -6.16 -7.00 -5.34
N ALA A 131 -5.20 -7.76 -4.80
CA ALA A 131 -4.19 -7.22 -3.87
C ALA A 131 -3.28 -6.18 -4.54
N GLU A 132 -2.86 -6.39 -5.79
CA GLU A 132 -2.08 -5.41 -6.53
C GLU A 132 -2.89 -4.15 -6.86
N LEU A 133 -4.16 -4.31 -7.26
CA LEU A 133 -5.08 -3.19 -7.43
C LEU A 133 -5.21 -2.40 -6.13
N ALA A 134 -5.45 -3.08 -4.99
CA ALA A 134 -5.52 -2.44 -3.68
C ALA A 134 -4.25 -1.63 -3.38
N LYS A 135 -3.08 -2.20 -3.62
CA LYS A 135 -1.78 -1.53 -3.43
C LYS A 135 -1.65 -0.25 -4.26
N ILE A 136 -2.11 -0.27 -5.52
CA ILE A 136 -2.13 0.93 -6.38
C ILE A 136 -3.05 1.99 -5.79
N LEU A 137 -4.27 1.61 -5.39
CA LEU A 137 -5.28 2.54 -4.88
C LEU A 137 -4.87 3.17 -3.55
N VAL A 138 -4.32 2.39 -2.62
CA VAL A 138 -3.87 2.88 -1.30
C VAL A 138 -2.78 3.95 -1.43
N ASN A 139 -1.87 3.80 -2.40
CA ASN A 139 -0.78 4.75 -2.65
C ASN A 139 -1.21 6.05 -3.32
N GLN A 140 -2.47 6.17 -3.77
CA GLN A 140 -3.04 7.38 -4.40
C GLN A 140 -2.07 8.02 -5.42
N PRO A 141 -1.75 7.33 -6.52
CA PRO A 141 -0.90 7.90 -7.55
C PRO A 141 -1.60 9.06 -8.28
N ASP A 142 -0.83 9.93 -8.96
CA ASP A 142 -1.39 11.01 -9.78
C ASP A 142 -2.08 10.49 -11.04
N ILE A 143 -1.62 9.33 -11.55
CA ILE A 143 -2.18 8.67 -12.73
C ILE A 143 -2.42 7.18 -12.38
N ILE A 144 -3.63 6.71 -12.64
CA ILE A 144 -3.98 5.28 -12.57
C ILE A 144 -4.19 4.76 -13.98
N LEU A 145 -3.45 3.69 -14.32
CA LEU A 145 -3.56 2.97 -15.58
C LEU A 145 -4.12 1.58 -15.28
N LEU A 146 -5.32 1.27 -15.80
CA LEU A 146 -6.00 0.01 -15.58
C LEU A 146 -6.25 -0.71 -16.89
N ASP A 147 -5.77 -1.94 -17.00
CA ASP A 147 -5.99 -2.80 -18.15
C ASP A 147 -6.97 -3.92 -17.76
N GLU A 148 -8.25 -3.76 -18.12
CA GLU A 148 -9.35 -4.67 -17.81
C GLU A 148 -9.50 -5.02 -16.30
N PRO A 149 -9.58 -4.02 -15.39
CA PRO A 149 -9.51 -4.25 -13.95
C PRO A 149 -10.69 -5.07 -13.40
N THR A 150 -11.79 -5.15 -14.14
CA THR A 150 -13.03 -5.82 -13.71
C THR A 150 -13.02 -7.34 -13.91
N ASN A 151 -12.09 -7.89 -14.73
CA ASN A 151 -12.09 -9.31 -15.10
C ASN A 151 -11.99 -10.30 -13.92
N HIS A 152 -11.48 -9.85 -12.77
CA HIS A 152 -11.28 -10.69 -11.58
C HIS A 152 -12.07 -10.19 -10.36
N LEU A 153 -13.00 -9.25 -10.57
CA LEU A 153 -13.84 -8.68 -9.51
C LEU A 153 -15.25 -9.24 -9.57
N ASP A 154 -15.86 -9.45 -8.42
CA ASP A 154 -17.29 -9.66 -8.29
C ASP A 154 -18.05 -8.32 -8.36
N ILE A 155 -19.37 -8.40 -8.44
CA ILE A 155 -20.24 -7.22 -8.64
C ILE A 155 -20.13 -6.19 -7.51
N ILE A 156 -19.89 -6.66 -6.28
CA ILE A 156 -19.76 -5.80 -5.09
C ILE A 156 -18.44 -5.05 -5.16
N SER A 157 -17.35 -5.75 -5.46
CA SER A 157 -16.01 -5.16 -5.63
C SER A 157 -15.97 -4.18 -6.81
N ILE A 158 -16.69 -4.47 -7.91
CA ILE A 158 -16.84 -3.54 -9.05
C ILE A 158 -17.53 -2.25 -8.59
N SER A 159 -18.68 -2.35 -7.91
CA SER A 159 -19.39 -1.16 -7.43
C SER A 159 -18.57 -0.34 -6.45
N TRP A 160 -17.78 -0.99 -5.60
CA TRP A 160 -16.87 -0.32 -4.69
C TRP A 160 -15.76 0.42 -5.45
N LEU A 161 -15.14 -0.25 -6.44
CA LEU A 161 -14.09 0.33 -7.29
C LEU A 161 -14.62 1.54 -8.08
N GLU A 162 -15.81 1.44 -8.67
CA GLU A 162 -16.46 2.57 -9.37
C GLU A 162 -16.64 3.77 -8.44
N ASN A 163 -17.16 3.56 -7.24
CA ASN A 163 -17.30 4.62 -6.24
C ASN A 163 -15.98 5.23 -5.81
N TYR A 164 -14.91 4.43 -5.72
CA TYR A 164 -13.57 4.91 -5.43
C TYR A 164 -13.04 5.79 -6.58
N LEU A 165 -13.14 5.31 -7.83
CA LEU A 165 -12.64 6.00 -9.01
C LEU A 165 -13.41 7.30 -9.30
N GLN A 166 -14.70 7.37 -8.98
CA GLN A 166 -15.49 8.61 -9.09
C GLN A 166 -14.99 9.74 -8.18
N LYS A 167 -14.37 9.38 -7.05
CA LYS A 167 -13.80 10.33 -6.09
C LYS A 167 -12.30 10.57 -6.29
N PHE A 168 -11.71 9.87 -7.25
CA PHE A 168 -10.28 10.00 -7.53
C PHE A 168 -10.02 11.32 -8.29
N GLU A 169 -9.17 12.18 -7.73
CA GLU A 169 -8.88 13.51 -8.28
C GLU A 169 -7.75 13.49 -9.33
N GLY A 170 -7.13 12.34 -9.57
CA GLY A 170 -6.05 12.16 -10.54
C GLY A 170 -6.53 11.83 -11.95
N CYS A 171 -5.60 11.44 -12.81
CA CYS A 171 -5.88 10.99 -14.16
C CYS A 171 -6.12 9.47 -14.21
N LEU A 172 -7.21 9.04 -14.85
CA LEU A 172 -7.55 7.62 -15.06
C LEU A 172 -7.51 7.30 -16.55
N LEU A 173 -6.83 6.20 -16.91
CA LEU A 173 -6.74 5.63 -18.26
C LEU A 173 -7.00 4.13 -18.23
#